data_595ef99f837c9ee446fbe4fafbeeaab3
#
_entry.id   595ef99f837c9ee446fbe4fafbeeaab3
#
_cell.length_a   1.000
_cell.length_b   1.000
_cell.length_c   1.000
_cell.angle_alpha   90.00
_cell.angle_beta   90.00
_cell.angle_gamma   90.00
#
_symmetry.space_group_name_H-M   'P 1'
#
loop_
_entity.id
_entity.type
_entity.pdbx_description
1 polymer ?
#
loop_
_entity_poly.entity_id
_entity_poly.type
_entity_poly.pdbx_seq_one_letter_code
_entity_poly.pdbx_strand_id
1 'polypeptide(L)'
;NGIVIKPSEHAPACCEAFVAACAEAGLPEGLVQVVHGAAEPAAALAVHPGVGAVSFTGSVATGRKVAAAAMESGPRVLSLELGGKNAMVVRPDADLDLALDGAIFGAFGTSGQRCTSTSRLIVHPDVAEELVGRIVERAEALRLGDPRDPTVDVGPAPRVRVGDPAW
;
A
#
# COMPACT_ATOMS: atom_id res chain seq x y z
N ASN A 1 -24.51 7.57 -5.05
CA ASN A 1 -23.65 7.36 -6.22
C ASN A 1 -23.26 5.88 -6.30
N GLY A 2 -23.19 5.33 -7.54
CA GLY A 2 -22.63 3.99 -7.76
C GLY A 2 -21.10 3.99 -7.69
N ILE A 3 -20.55 2.82 -7.42
CA ILE A 3 -19.10 2.59 -7.34
C ILE A 3 -18.75 1.44 -8.28
N VAL A 4 -17.71 1.65 -9.10
CA VAL A 4 -17.10 0.57 -9.89
C VAL A 4 -15.68 0.37 -9.37
N ILE A 5 -15.38 -0.84 -8.92
CA ILE A 5 -14.07 -1.22 -8.37
C ILE A 5 -13.33 -2.06 -9.40
N LYS A 6 -12.10 -1.67 -9.73
CA LYS A 6 -11.17 -2.53 -10.44
C LYS A 6 -10.06 -2.95 -9.48
N PRO A 7 -10.11 -4.15 -8.91
CA PRO A 7 -9.07 -4.62 -8.00
C PRO A 7 -7.73 -4.85 -8.73
N SER A 8 -6.65 -4.96 -7.94
CA SER A 8 -5.41 -5.52 -8.48
C SER A 8 -5.64 -6.94 -8.96
N GLU A 9 -5.05 -7.31 -10.09
CA GLU A 9 -5.06 -8.68 -10.61
C GLU A 9 -4.41 -9.70 -9.65
N HIS A 10 -3.66 -9.21 -8.66
CA HIS A 10 -3.02 -10.04 -7.62
C HIS A 10 -3.89 -10.26 -6.37
N ALA A 11 -4.97 -9.51 -6.21
CA ALA A 11 -5.83 -9.57 -5.03
C ALA A 11 -7.33 -9.43 -5.36
N PRO A 12 -7.87 -10.20 -6.33
CA PRO A 12 -9.28 -10.09 -6.70
C PRO A 12 -10.21 -10.59 -5.60
N ALA A 13 -9.85 -11.66 -4.90
CA ALA A 13 -10.70 -12.32 -3.91
C ALA A 13 -11.10 -11.39 -2.74
N CYS A 14 -10.21 -10.51 -2.30
CA CYS A 14 -10.54 -9.55 -1.24
C CYS A 14 -11.62 -8.55 -1.70
N CYS A 15 -11.60 -8.15 -2.96
CA CYS A 15 -12.61 -7.27 -3.53
C CYS A 15 -13.97 -7.97 -3.64
N GLU A 16 -13.98 -9.23 -4.08
CA GLU A 16 -15.21 -10.04 -4.15
C GLU A 16 -15.83 -10.23 -2.77
N ALA A 17 -15.03 -10.55 -1.76
CA ALA A 17 -15.50 -10.67 -0.39
C ALA A 17 -16.09 -9.34 0.14
N PHE A 18 -15.47 -8.21 -0.20
CA PHE A 18 -16.00 -6.89 0.16
C PHE A 18 -17.37 -6.63 -0.49
N VAL A 19 -17.50 -6.92 -1.79
CA VAL A 19 -18.78 -6.72 -2.50
C VAL A 19 -19.87 -7.65 -1.96
N ALA A 20 -19.55 -8.90 -1.64
CA ALA A 20 -20.47 -9.83 -0.99
C ALA A 20 -20.94 -9.27 0.38
N ALA A 21 -20.03 -8.78 1.19
CA ALA A 21 -20.38 -8.14 2.46
C ALA A 21 -21.26 -6.90 2.29
N CYS A 22 -21.05 -6.11 1.24
CA CYS A 22 -21.92 -5.00 0.90
C CYS A 22 -23.37 -5.46 0.60
N ALA A 23 -23.51 -6.53 -0.18
CA ALA A 23 -24.81 -7.11 -0.51
C ALA A 23 -25.50 -7.68 0.75
N GLU A 24 -24.78 -8.41 1.60
CA GLU A 24 -25.28 -8.91 2.88
C GLU A 24 -25.71 -7.79 3.83
N ALA A 25 -25.03 -6.65 3.79
CA ALA A 25 -25.40 -5.45 4.54
C ALA A 25 -26.63 -4.73 3.97
N GLY A 26 -27.24 -5.21 2.89
CA GLY A 26 -28.47 -4.67 2.31
C GLY A 26 -28.24 -3.47 1.38
N LEU A 27 -27.04 -3.28 0.83
CA LEU A 27 -26.84 -2.27 -0.21
C LEU A 27 -27.67 -2.63 -1.45
N PRO A 28 -28.27 -1.62 -2.13
CA PRO A 28 -29.02 -1.86 -3.37
C PRO A 28 -28.17 -2.59 -4.43
N GLU A 29 -28.79 -3.52 -5.12
CA GLU A 29 -28.15 -4.25 -6.22
C GLU A 29 -27.60 -3.29 -7.27
N GLY A 30 -26.38 -3.56 -7.76
CA GLY A 30 -25.70 -2.73 -8.76
C GLY A 30 -25.07 -1.45 -8.23
N LEU A 31 -25.22 -1.12 -6.94
CA LEU A 31 -24.58 0.07 -6.36
C LEU A 31 -23.06 -0.06 -6.28
N VAL A 32 -22.56 -1.25 -5.99
CA VAL A 32 -21.12 -1.58 -5.98
C VAL A 32 -20.88 -2.69 -6.99
N GLN A 33 -20.07 -2.42 -7.99
CA GLN A 33 -19.76 -3.35 -9.08
C GLN A 33 -18.26 -3.57 -9.19
N VAL A 34 -17.85 -4.75 -9.70
CA VAL A 34 -16.45 -5.10 -9.90
C VAL A 34 -16.18 -5.33 -11.38
N VAL A 35 -15.06 -4.80 -11.86
CA VAL A 35 -14.52 -5.09 -13.19
C VAL A 35 -13.13 -5.68 -13.03
N HIS A 36 -12.96 -6.93 -13.45
CA HIS A 36 -11.66 -7.60 -13.42
C HIS A 36 -10.82 -7.25 -14.64
N GLY A 37 -9.52 -7.37 -14.48
CA GLY A 37 -8.53 -7.17 -15.53
C GLY A 37 -7.31 -6.38 -15.06
N ALA A 38 -6.32 -6.30 -15.92
CA ALA A 38 -5.07 -5.60 -15.66
C ALA A 38 -5.19 -4.07 -15.92
N ALA A 39 -4.38 -3.54 -16.81
CA ALA A 39 -4.32 -2.10 -17.06
C ALA A 39 -5.46 -1.58 -17.94
N GLU A 40 -5.96 -2.38 -18.87
CA GLU A 40 -6.92 -1.94 -19.89
C GLU A 40 -8.26 -1.46 -19.29
N PRO A 41 -8.98 -2.26 -18.46
CA PRO A 41 -10.21 -1.78 -17.85
C PRO A 41 -9.99 -0.60 -16.89
N ALA A 42 -8.84 -0.53 -16.22
CA ALA A 42 -8.50 0.62 -15.40
C ALA A 42 -8.36 1.92 -16.22
N ALA A 43 -7.68 1.84 -17.37
CA ALA A 43 -7.54 2.96 -18.27
C ALA A 43 -8.92 3.39 -18.85
N ALA A 44 -9.75 2.43 -19.25
CA ALA A 44 -11.11 2.72 -19.74
C ALA A 44 -11.98 3.43 -18.69
N LEU A 45 -11.94 2.96 -17.43
CA LEU A 45 -12.67 3.61 -16.32
C LEU A 45 -12.16 5.03 -16.05
N ALA A 46 -10.84 5.24 -16.10
CA ALA A 46 -10.24 6.54 -15.82
C ALA A 46 -10.70 7.65 -16.78
N VAL A 47 -11.10 7.30 -18.00
CA VAL A 47 -11.54 8.26 -19.03
C VAL A 47 -13.04 8.19 -19.33
N HIS A 48 -13.76 7.24 -18.75
CA HIS A 48 -15.17 7.02 -19.08
C HIS A 48 -16.04 8.22 -18.71
N PRO A 49 -16.89 8.72 -19.61
CA PRO A 49 -17.69 9.93 -19.36
C PRO A 49 -18.71 9.80 -18.23
N GLY A 50 -19.15 8.57 -17.92
CA GLY A 50 -20.05 8.29 -16.80
C GLY A 50 -19.34 8.25 -15.43
N VAL A 51 -18.00 8.39 -15.37
CA VAL A 51 -17.23 8.37 -14.12
C VAL A 51 -16.91 9.81 -13.73
N GLY A 52 -17.59 10.33 -12.70
CA GLY A 52 -17.37 11.69 -12.19
C GLY A 52 -16.20 11.81 -11.20
N ALA A 53 -15.78 10.70 -10.59
CA ALA A 53 -14.67 10.66 -9.64
C ALA A 53 -13.82 9.41 -9.86
N VAL A 54 -12.49 9.56 -9.84
CA VAL A 54 -11.52 8.47 -9.92
C VAL A 54 -10.68 8.48 -8.65
N SER A 55 -10.69 7.37 -7.91
CA SER A 55 -9.77 7.12 -6.81
C SER A 55 -8.81 6.00 -7.22
N PHE A 56 -7.52 6.27 -7.12
CA PHE A 56 -6.47 5.34 -7.52
C PHE A 56 -5.44 5.16 -6.42
N THR A 57 -5.13 3.90 -6.10
CA THR A 57 -4.01 3.55 -5.23
C THR A 57 -3.02 2.69 -6.00
N GLY A 58 -1.74 3.07 -6.00
CA GLY A 58 -0.72 2.31 -6.71
C GLY A 58 0.61 3.05 -6.88
N SER A 59 1.38 2.67 -7.90
CA SER A 59 2.68 3.29 -8.15
C SER A 59 2.56 4.75 -8.64
N VAL A 60 3.57 5.56 -8.32
CA VAL A 60 3.67 6.95 -8.81
C VAL A 60 3.61 7.02 -10.34
N ALA A 61 4.29 6.11 -11.03
CA ALA A 61 4.31 6.06 -12.48
C ALA A 61 2.91 5.82 -13.08
N THR A 62 2.15 4.89 -12.49
CA THR A 62 0.77 4.62 -12.92
C THR A 62 -0.17 5.77 -12.54
N GLY A 63 -0.04 6.33 -11.33
CA GLY A 63 -0.85 7.46 -10.89
C GLY A 63 -0.71 8.68 -11.80
N ARG A 64 0.50 8.97 -12.27
CA ARG A 64 0.73 10.04 -13.27
C ARG A 64 -0.01 9.78 -14.57
N LYS A 65 -0.03 8.54 -15.07
CA LYS A 65 -0.77 8.17 -16.30
C LYS A 65 -2.28 8.32 -16.10
N VAL A 66 -2.79 7.86 -14.95
CA VAL A 66 -4.20 8.01 -14.59
C VAL A 66 -4.59 9.49 -14.51
N ALA A 67 -3.76 10.31 -13.87
CA ALA A 67 -4.00 11.75 -13.76
C ALA A 67 -4.06 12.43 -15.13
N ALA A 68 -3.09 12.17 -15.99
CA ALA A 68 -3.05 12.74 -17.33
C ALA A 68 -4.30 12.36 -18.15
N ALA A 69 -4.63 11.07 -18.21
CA ALA A 69 -5.78 10.57 -18.95
C ALA A 69 -7.11 11.12 -18.40
N ALA A 70 -7.26 11.16 -17.08
CA ALA A 70 -8.45 11.68 -16.44
C ALA A 70 -8.67 13.17 -16.72
N MET A 71 -7.61 13.97 -16.72
CA MET A 71 -7.68 15.42 -16.99
C MET A 71 -7.96 15.72 -18.47
N GLU A 72 -7.39 14.96 -19.40
CA GLU A 72 -7.66 15.10 -20.83
C GLU A 72 -9.12 14.79 -21.20
N SER A 73 -9.75 13.87 -20.49
CA SER A 73 -11.14 13.46 -20.75
C SER A 73 -12.22 14.34 -20.11
N GLY A 74 -11.84 15.42 -19.46
CA GLY A 74 -12.75 16.42 -18.89
C GLY A 74 -12.65 16.56 -17.36
N PRO A 75 -13.33 17.53 -16.76
CA PRO A 75 -13.25 17.81 -15.35
C PRO A 75 -13.87 16.68 -14.52
N ARG A 76 -13.12 16.16 -13.56
CA ARG A 76 -13.56 15.15 -12.59
C ARG A 76 -12.79 15.24 -11.30
N VAL A 77 -13.33 14.66 -10.24
CA VAL A 77 -12.59 14.52 -8.98
C VAL A 77 -11.53 13.43 -9.13
N LEU A 78 -10.31 13.74 -8.74
CA LEU A 78 -9.20 12.80 -8.79
C LEU A 78 -8.55 12.69 -7.41
N SER A 79 -8.50 11.47 -6.86
CA SER A 79 -7.78 11.15 -5.64
C SER A 79 -6.69 10.11 -5.95
N LEU A 80 -5.45 10.43 -5.60
CA LEU A 80 -4.29 9.58 -5.87
C LEU A 80 -3.57 9.25 -4.56
N GLU A 81 -3.57 7.96 -4.21
CA GLU A 81 -2.78 7.40 -3.12
C GLU A 81 -1.61 6.63 -3.72
N LEU A 82 -0.41 7.16 -3.55
CA LEU A 82 0.78 6.69 -4.25
C LEU A 82 1.87 6.27 -3.27
N GLY A 83 2.91 5.62 -3.79
CA GLY A 83 4.07 5.24 -3.01
C GLY A 83 4.89 6.44 -2.53
N GLY A 84 5.73 6.20 -1.52
CA GLY A 84 6.61 7.20 -0.93
C GLY A 84 7.90 6.60 -0.41
N LYS A 85 8.76 7.49 0.10
CA LYS A 85 10.00 7.17 0.83
C LYS A 85 9.91 7.80 2.23
N ASN A 86 9.09 7.20 3.09
CA ASN A 86 8.79 7.77 4.39
C ASN A 86 10.00 7.70 5.33
N ALA A 87 10.18 8.74 6.09
CA ALA A 87 11.24 8.84 7.07
C ALA A 87 10.69 8.76 8.49
N MET A 88 11.41 8.07 9.36
CA MET A 88 11.24 8.10 10.80
C MET A 88 12.41 8.85 11.41
N VAL A 89 12.11 9.85 12.23
CA VAL A 89 13.13 10.68 12.91
C VAL A 89 13.20 10.27 14.37
N VAL A 90 14.39 9.95 14.85
CA VAL A 90 14.64 9.57 16.25
C VAL A 90 15.58 10.59 16.89
N ARG A 91 15.09 11.27 17.89
CA ARG A 91 15.81 12.29 18.66
C ARG A 91 16.59 11.63 19.82
N PRO A 92 17.56 12.34 20.43
CA PRO A 92 18.34 11.78 21.55
C PRO A 92 17.50 11.55 22.82
N ASP A 93 16.38 12.23 22.96
CA ASP A 93 15.43 12.10 24.07
C ASP A 93 14.24 11.15 23.74
N ALA A 94 14.32 10.38 22.66
CA ALA A 94 13.27 9.45 22.28
C ALA A 94 13.26 8.20 23.17
N ASP A 95 12.06 7.65 23.36
CA ASP A 95 11.89 6.30 23.88
C ASP A 95 12.40 5.29 22.83
N LEU A 96 13.53 4.64 23.10
CA LEU A 96 14.18 3.73 22.14
C LEU A 96 13.41 2.41 21.99
N ASP A 97 12.62 1.98 22.97
CA ASP A 97 11.79 0.78 22.84
C ASP A 97 10.66 1.04 21.85
N LEU A 98 9.99 2.16 21.98
CA LEU A 98 8.95 2.61 21.06
C LEU A 98 9.53 2.87 19.65
N ALA A 99 10.72 3.47 19.58
CA ALA A 99 11.41 3.72 18.32
C ALA A 99 11.78 2.41 17.61
N LEU A 100 12.27 1.40 18.35
CA LEU A 100 12.56 0.07 17.84
C LEU A 100 11.30 -0.60 17.27
N ASP A 101 10.23 -0.67 18.03
CA ASP A 101 8.98 -1.30 17.60
C ASP A 101 8.40 -0.59 16.37
N GLY A 102 8.43 0.74 16.35
CA GLY A 102 8.01 1.55 15.21
C GLY A 102 8.86 1.32 13.96
N ALA A 103 10.18 1.19 14.11
CA ALA A 103 11.09 0.92 13.00
C ALA A 103 10.88 -0.48 12.41
N ILE A 104 10.78 -1.51 13.26
CA ILE A 104 10.53 -2.90 12.84
C ILE A 104 9.18 -3.02 12.15
N PHE A 105 8.10 -2.52 12.77
CA PHE A 105 6.78 -2.56 12.15
C PHE A 105 6.71 -1.73 10.86
N GLY A 106 7.31 -0.54 10.86
CA GLY A 106 7.31 0.35 9.71
C GLY A 106 8.08 -0.20 8.51
N ALA A 107 9.22 -0.86 8.75
CA ALA A 107 10.08 -1.39 7.68
C ALA A 107 9.68 -2.79 7.21
N PHE A 108 9.31 -3.69 8.12
CA PHE A 108 9.10 -5.11 7.83
C PHE A 108 7.63 -5.55 7.90
N GLY A 109 6.79 -4.83 8.64
CA GLY A 109 5.36 -5.12 8.71
C GLY A 109 4.72 -5.13 7.31
N THR A 110 3.89 -6.16 7.02
CA THR A 110 3.33 -6.41 5.68
C THR A 110 4.39 -6.48 4.57
N SER A 111 5.54 -7.10 4.86
CA SER A 111 6.69 -7.25 3.96
C SER A 111 7.25 -5.90 3.44
N GLY A 112 7.08 -4.81 4.22
CA GLY A 112 7.48 -3.45 3.83
C GLY A 112 6.69 -2.85 2.66
N GLN A 113 5.60 -3.48 2.23
CA GLN A 113 4.87 -3.10 1.01
C GLN A 113 3.63 -2.23 1.30
N ARG A 114 3.80 -1.19 2.12
CA ARG A 114 2.79 -0.15 2.33
C ARG A 114 3.28 1.19 1.83
N CYS A 115 2.36 2.05 1.38
CA CYS A 115 2.66 3.45 1.04
C CYS A 115 3.27 4.21 2.23
N THR A 116 2.97 3.77 3.46
CA THR A 116 3.46 4.32 4.73
C THR A 116 4.66 3.60 5.31
N SER A 117 5.23 2.59 4.63
CA SER A 117 6.41 1.85 5.12
C SER A 117 7.60 2.78 5.33
N THR A 118 8.26 2.60 6.48
CA THR A 118 9.48 3.34 6.80
C THR A 118 10.63 2.86 5.92
N SER A 119 11.17 3.72 5.10
CA SER A 119 12.28 3.43 4.19
C SER A 119 13.56 4.21 4.52
N ARG A 120 13.48 5.14 5.46
CA ARG A 120 14.61 5.92 5.95
C ARG A 120 14.50 6.08 7.46
N LEU A 121 15.62 5.87 8.13
CA LEU A 121 15.76 6.12 9.56
C LEU A 121 16.76 7.27 9.74
N ILE A 122 16.31 8.37 10.31
CA ILE A 122 17.12 9.56 10.60
C ILE A 122 17.30 9.60 12.11
N VAL A 123 18.45 9.18 12.59
CA VAL A 123 18.72 8.96 14.01
C VAL A 123 19.77 9.96 14.49
N HIS A 124 19.56 10.54 15.67
CA HIS A 124 20.59 11.38 16.29
C HIS A 124 21.84 10.54 16.63
N PRO A 125 23.06 11.05 16.41
CA PRO A 125 24.28 10.30 16.62
C PRO A 125 24.40 9.64 18.01
N ASP A 126 23.96 10.33 19.07
CA ASP A 126 24.08 9.85 20.45
C ASP A 126 23.33 8.54 20.74
N VAL A 127 22.31 8.22 19.95
CA VAL A 127 21.47 7.02 20.12
C VAL A 127 21.53 6.09 18.89
N ALA A 128 22.28 6.45 17.87
CA ALA A 128 22.27 5.73 16.59
C ALA A 128 22.86 4.33 16.72
N GLU A 129 24.01 4.17 17.37
CA GLU A 129 24.69 2.89 17.51
C GLU A 129 23.82 1.88 18.27
N GLU A 130 23.26 2.29 19.41
CA GLU A 130 22.37 1.46 20.21
C GLU A 130 21.13 1.06 19.43
N LEU A 131 20.41 2.03 18.85
CA LEU A 131 19.17 1.74 18.15
C LEU A 131 19.39 0.85 16.92
N VAL A 132 20.43 1.09 16.11
CA VAL A 132 20.74 0.29 14.93
C VAL A 132 21.09 -1.14 15.33
N GLY A 133 21.90 -1.33 16.38
CA GLY A 133 22.21 -2.67 16.89
C GLY A 133 20.97 -3.46 17.28
N ARG A 134 20.06 -2.83 18.03
CA ARG A 134 18.80 -3.42 18.44
C ARG A 134 17.85 -3.73 17.25
N ILE A 135 17.82 -2.86 16.23
CA ILE A 135 17.04 -3.08 15.01
C ILE A 135 17.57 -4.29 14.26
N VAL A 136 18.90 -4.43 14.11
CA VAL A 136 19.52 -5.58 13.42
C VAL A 136 19.18 -6.88 14.14
N GLU A 137 19.39 -6.94 15.44
CA GLU A 137 19.06 -8.11 16.26
C GLU A 137 17.60 -8.50 16.13
N ARG A 138 16.68 -7.53 16.23
CA ARG A 138 15.24 -7.78 16.12
C ARG A 138 14.83 -8.20 14.70
N ALA A 139 15.46 -7.63 13.67
CA ALA A 139 15.18 -7.98 12.28
C ALA A 139 15.66 -9.40 11.93
N GLU A 140 16.82 -9.83 12.47
CA GLU A 140 17.33 -11.19 12.30
C GLU A 140 16.47 -12.24 13.02
N ALA A 141 15.79 -11.85 14.09
CA ALA A 141 14.88 -12.71 14.82
C ALA A 141 13.50 -12.88 14.16
N LEU A 142 13.16 -12.10 13.12
CA LEU A 142 11.88 -12.21 12.43
C LEU A 142 11.73 -13.55 11.70
N ARG A 143 10.61 -14.21 11.93
CA ARG A 143 10.29 -15.49 11.28
C ARG A 143 9.59 -15.25 9.95
N LEU A 144 10.23 -15.69 8.88
CA LEU A 144 9.67 -15.62 7.52
C LEU A 144 8.94 -16.93 7.19
N GLY A 145 7.76 -16.84 6.57
CA GLY A 145 7.04 -18.06 6.21
C GLY A 145 5.62 -17.84 5.68
N ASP A 146 4.80 -18.88 5.77
CA ASP A 146 3.40 -18.83 5.36
C ASP A 146 2.59 -17.89 6.27
N PRO A 147 1.94 -16.83 5.75
CA PRO A 147 1.20 -15.87 6.56
C PRO A 147 -0.04 -16.44 7.25
N ARG A 148 -0.45 -17.67 6.92
CA ARG A 148 -1.53 -18.39 7.60
C ARG A 148 -1.06 -19.05 8.91
N ASP A 149 0.24 -19.17 9.12
CA ASP A 149 0.82 -19.62 10.37
C ASP A 149 0.92 -18.43 11.34
N PRO A 150 0.20 -18.44 12.46
CA PRO A 150 0.19 -17.34 13.44
C PRO A 150 1.55 -17.10 14.12
N THR A 151 2.52 -17.99 13.94
CA THR A 151 3.87 -17.85 14.46
C THR A 151 4.81 -17.10 13.51
N VAL A 152 4.39 -16.82 12.28
CA VAL A 152 5.17 -16.12 11.26
C VAL A 152 4.99 -14.61 11.40
N ASP A 153 6.10 -13.89 11.40
CA ASP A 153 6.11 -12.42 11.54
C ASP A 153 6.01 -11.71 10.19
N VAL A 154 6.59 -12.28 9.13
CA VAL A 154 6.63 -11.68 7.78
C VAL A 154 6.33 -12.73 6.72
N GLY A 155 5.29 -12.49 5.94
CA GLY A 155 4.92 -13.32 4.79
C GLY A 155 5.78 -13.04 3.54
N PRO A 156 5.56 -13.79 2.45
CA PRO A 156 6.29 -13.60 1.20
C PRO A 156 5.93 -12.25 0.56
N ALA A 157 6.91 -11.61 -0.07
CA ALA A 157 6.65 -10.49 -0.94
C ALA A 157 6.02 -10.98 -2.26
N PRO A 158 4.87 -10.45 -2.71
CA PRO A 158 4.20 -10.88 -3.92
C PRO A 158 5.03 -10.63 -5.20
N ARG A 159 5.95 -9.67 -5.16
CA ARG A 159 6.94 -9.42 -6.22
C ARG A 159 8.25 -8.95 -5.60
N VAL A 160 9.32 -9.62 -5.96
CA VAL A 160 10.69 -9.15 -5.72
C VAL A 160 11.27 -8.74 -7.08
N ARG A 161 11.41 -7.44 -7.31
CA ARG A 161 12.25 -6.92 -8.39
C ARG A 161 13.54 -6.41 -7.77
N VAL A 162 14.56 -7.25 -7.80
CA VAL A 162 15.91 -6.83 -7.41
C VAL A 162 16.39 -5.75 -8.38
N GLY A 163 16.70 -4.57 -7.87
CA GLY A 163 17.23 -3.48 -8.69
C GLY A 163 16.18 -2.56 -9.36
N ASP A 164 14.92 -2.61 -8.96
CA ASP A 164 13.94 -1.61 -9.41
C ASP A 164 14.26 -0.24 -8.76
N PRO A 165 14.64 0.79 -9.52
CA PRO A 165 14.98 2.12 -8.98
C PRO A 165 13.77 2.89 -8.42
N ALA A 166 12.58 2.31 -8.47
CA ALA A 166 11.35 2.91 -7.96
C ALA A 166 11.15 2.73 -6.44
N TRP A 167 12.13 2.11 -5.75
CA TRP A 167 12.14 1.97 -4.28
C TRP A 167 13.14 2.92 -3.61
#